data_77dd619546b5352a7b6d8274a4f0c4db
#
_entry.id   77dd619546b5352a7b6d8274a4f0c4db
#
_cell.length_a   1.000
_cell.length_b   1.000
_cell.length_c   1.000
_cell.angle_alpha   90.00
_cell.angle_beta   90.00
_cell.angle_gamma   90.00
#
_symmetry.space_group_name_H-M   'P 1'
#
loop_
_entity.id
_entity.type
_entity.pdbx_description
1 polymer ?
#
loop_
_entity_poly.entity_id
_entity_poly.type
_entity_poly.pdbx_seq_one_letter_code
_entity_poly.pdbx_strand_id
1 'polypeptide(L)'
;MNIYTIGFTKKNASTFFGFIKQSDVKTLIDVRLNNVSQLAGFAKRDDLKFFLKELCGTDYVHLPELAPTKDILNAYKKGDMPWEVYEDKFLNLMGQRNIEKLIKPALLDHGCLLCSEHEPHLCHRRLVVDYLNQHSDLDLTVKHLY
;
A
#
# COMPACT_ATOMS: atom_id res chain seq x y z
N MET A 1 3.41 17.41 0.40
CA MET A 1 3.65 16.22 -0.47
C MET A 1 2.41 15.34 -0.45
N ASN A 2 1.87 15.05 -1.60
CA ASN A 2 0.64 14.26 -1.72
C ASN A 2 0.94 12.79 -1.92
N ILE A 3 0.19 11.93 -1.20
CA ILE A 3 0.28 10.49 -1.34
C ILE A 3 -1.14 9.91 -1.37
N TYR A 4 -1.30 8.82 -2.09
CA TYR A 4 -2.59 8.12 -2.22
C TYR A 4 -2.49 6.72 -1.65
N THR A 5 -3.62 6.15 -1.28
CA THR A 5 -3.73 4.72 -0.96
C THR A 5 -4.91 4.11 -1.69
N ILE A 6 -4.82 2.84 -2.03
CA ILE A 6 -5.90 2.11 -2.70
C ILE A 6 -5.86 0.64 -2.30
N GLY A 7 -7.04 0.01 -2.27
CA GLY A 7 -7.16 -1.45 -2.17
C GLY A 7 -7.90 -1.97 -3.40
N PHE A 8 -7.73 -3.24 -3.73
CA PHE A 8 -8.39 -3.82 -4.90
C PHE A 8 -9.66 -4.60 -4.56
N THR A 9 -9.86 -4.99 -3.30
CA THR A 9 -11.03 -5.74 -2.86
C THR A 9 -12.30 -4.93 -3.10
N LYS A 10 -13.38 -5.58 -3.51
CA LYS A 10 -14.69 -4.96 -3.80
C LYS A 10 -14.64 -3.94 -4.94
N LYS A 11 -13.65 -4.06 -5.83
CA LYS A 11 -13.54 -3.22 -7.02
C LYS A 11 -13.39 -4.09 -8.25
N ASN A 12 -14.05 -3.72 -9.34
CA ASN A 12 -13.72 -4.28 -10.64
C ASN A 12 -12.55 -3.50 -11.25
N ALA A 13 -12.01 -4.00 -12.36
CA ALA A 13 -10.87 -3.37 -13.02
C ALA A 13 -11.16 -1.92 -13.43
N SER A 14 -12.34 -1.67 -13.98
CA SER A 14 -12.75 -0.34 -14.42
C SER A 14 -12.72 0.66 -13.27
N THR A 15 -13.27 0.30 -12.12
CA THR A 15 -13.28 1.16 -10.93
C THR A 15 -11.88 1.39 -10.39
N PHE A 16 -11.09 0.32 -10.29
CA PHE A 16 -9.74 0.38 -9.74
C PHE A 16 -8.84 1.30 -10.58
N PHE A 17 -8.73 1.02 -11.87
CA PHE A 17 -7.89 1.82 -12.77
C PHE A 17 -8.46 3.21 -13.00
N GLY A 18 -9.79 3.37 -12.91
CA GLY A 18 -10.44 4.67 -12.99
C GLY A 18 -10.00 5.60 -11.87
N PHE A 19 -9.90 5.11 -10.63
CA PHE A 19 -9.39 5.90 -9.49
C PHE A 19 -7.96 6.38 -9.75
N ILE A 20 -7.10 5.49 -10.24
CA ILE A 20 -5.70 5.81 -10.49
C ILE A 20 -5.57 6.82 -11.62
N LYS A 21 -6.33 6.64 -12.70
CA LYS A 21 -6.28 7.51 -13.87
C LYS A 21 -6.79 8.92 -13.56
N GLN A 22 -7.81 9.04 -12.71
CA GLN A 22 -8.38 10.34 -12.32
C GLN A 22 -7.54 11.08 -11.29
N SER A 23 -6.62 10.40 -10.64
CA SER A 23 -5.72 10.98 -9.65
C SER A 23 -4.34 11.19 -10.25
N ASP A 24 -3.54 12.07 -9.64
CA ASP A 24 -2.19 12.36 -10.13
C ASP A 24 -1.17 11.30 -9.68
N VAL A 25 -1.51 10.03 -9.76
CA VAL A 25 -0.63 8.95 -9.32
C VAL A 25 0.48 8.73 -10.35
N LYS A 26 1.72 8.91 -9.93
CA LYS A 26 2.90 8.67 -10.78
C LYS A 26 3.41 7.24 -10.66
N THR A 27 3.39 6.70 -9.44
CA THR A 27 3.89 5.35 -9.17
C THR A 27 2.96 4.64 -8.20
N LEU A 28 2.57 3.42 -8.54
CA LEU A 28 1.88 2.56 -7.59
C LEU A 28 2.92 1.77 -6.81
N ILE A 29 2.88 1.92 -5.49
CA ILE A 29 3.81 1.28 -4.56
C ILE A 29 3.08 0.11 -3.91
N ASP A 30 3.44 -1.10 -4.31
CA ASP A 30 2.80 -2.31 -3.83
C ASP A 30 3.39 -2.70 -2.48
N VAL A 31 2.60 -2.58 -1.42
CA VAL A 31 3.02 -2.89 -0.05
C VAL A 31 2.47 -4.23 0.41
N ARG A 32 1.99 -5.08 -0.51
CA ARG A 32 1.52 -6.41 -0.18
C ARG A 32 2.69 -7.35 0.06
N LEU A 33 2.50 -8.28 0.99
CA LEU A 33 3.45 -9.37 1.18
C LEU A 33 3.39 -10.34 -0.01
N ASN A 34 2.17 -10.74 -0.41
CA ASN A 34 1.93 -11.63 -1.55
C ASN A 34 1.20 -10.85 -2.66
N ASN A 35 1.80 -10.79 -3.84
CA ASN A 35 1.27 -10.05 -4.98
C ASN A 35 1.11 -10.91 -6.24
N VAL A 36 1.22 -12.23 -6.14
CA VAL A 36 1.15 -13.14 -7.30
C VAL A 36 -0.03 -14.13 -7.23
N SER A 37 -0.62 -14.35 -6.06
CA SER A 37 -1.70 -15.30 -5.83
C SER A 37 -2.98 -14.58 -5.42
N GLN A 38 -3.45 -13.64 -6.23
CA GLN A 38 -4.63 -12.83 -5.95
C GLN A 38 -5.85 -13.39 -6.69
N LEU A 39 -7.04 -13.31 -6.05
CA LEU A 39 -8.29 -13.70 -6.69
C LEU A 39 -8.66 -12.76 -7.84
N ALA A 40 -8.39 -11.47 -7.68
CA ALA A 40 -8.60 -10.49 -8.75
C ALA A 40 -7.42 -10.56 -9.71
N GLY A 41 -7.66 -11.02 -10.94
CA GLY A 41 -6.60 -11.21 -11.94
C GLY A 41 -5.84 -9.94 -12.26
N PHE A 42 -6.53 -8.80 -12.34
CA PHE A 42 -5.87 -7.52 -12.64
C PHE A 42 -4.92 -7.05 -11.54
N ALA A 43 -5.04 -7.59 -10.33
CA ALA A 43 -4.20 -7.21 -9.19
C ALA A 43 -2.97 -8.09 -9.02
N LYS A 44 -2.77 -9.10 -9.88
CA LYS A 44 -1.52 -9.89 -9.89
C LYS A 44 -0.39 -9.01 -10.42
N ARG A 45 0.79 -9.16 -9.81
CA ARG A 45 1.95 -8.30 -10.05
C ARG A 45 2.20 -7.95 -11.51
N ASP A 46 2.34 -8.94 -12.38
CA ASP A 46 2.73 -8.71 -13.77
C ASP A 46 1.60 -8.10 -14.59
N ASP A 47 0.37 -8.57 -14.37
CA ASP A 47 -0.81 -8.01 -15.03
C ASP A 47 -1.07 -6.58 -14.56
N LEU A 48 -0.96 -6.35 -13.26
CA LEU A 48 -1.13 -5.03 -12.68
C LEU A 48 -0.14 -4.03 -13.25
N LYS A 49 1.13 -4.41 -13.31
CA LYS A 49 2.19 -3.57 -13.87
C LYS A 49 1.89 -3.18 -15.33
N PHE A 50 1.46 -4.16 -16.12
CA PHE A 50 1.10 -3.95 -17.52
C PHE A 50 -0.07 -2.97 -17.65
N PHE A 51 -1.17 -3.23 -16.93
CA PHE A 51 -2.37 -2.39 -17.02
C PHE A 51 -2.13 -0.97 -16.52
N LEU A 52 -1.35 -0.80 -15.47
CA LEU A 52 -1.01 0.54 -14.96
C LEU A 52 -0.30 1.36 -16.03
N LYS A 53 0.66 0.76 -16.72
CA LYS A 53 1.42 1.47 -17.75
C LYS A 53 0.55 1.79 -18.97
N GLU A 54 -0.21 0.80 -19.44
CA GLU A 54 -1.01 0.95 -20.66
C GLU A 54 -2.23 1.83 -20.47
N LEU A 55 -2.91 1.75 -19.32
CA LEU A 55 -4.17 2.47 -19.09
C LEU A 55 -3.96 3.82 -18.42
N CYS A 56 -2.93 3.96 -17.58
CA CYS A 56 -2.76 5.12 -16.71
C CYS A 56 -1.43 5.85 -16.90
N GLY A 57 -0.47 5.25 -17.60
CA GLY A 57 0.90 5.79 -17.66
C GLY A 57 1.60 5.80 -16.32
N THR A 58 1.20 4.92 -15.40
CA THR A 58 1.69 4.86 -14.02
C THR A 58 2.74 3.76 -13.89
N ASP A 59 3.84 4.08 -13.21
CA ASP A 59 4.88 3.10 -12.90
C ASP A 59 4.47 2.21 -11.73
N TYR A 60 5.15 1.07 -11.59
CA TYR A 60 4.88 0.09 -10.54
C TYR A 60 6.17 -0.29 -9.84
N VAL A 61 6.13 -0.35 -8.51
CA VAL A 61 7.23 -0.86 -7.69
C VAL A 61 6.66 -1.70 -6.56
N HIS A 62 7.31 -2.82 -6.24
CA HIS A 62 6.98 -3.66 -5.10
C HIS A 62 7.99 -3.39 -3.98
N LEU A 63 7.50 -2.93 -2.83
CA LEU A 63 8.32 -2.69 -1.64
C LEU A 63 7.85 -3.59 -0.50
N PRO A 64 8.31 -4.86 -0.46
CA PRO A 64 7.94 -5.78 0.62
C PRO A 64 8.42 -5.31 2.00
N GLU A 65 9.38 -4.39 2.05
CA GLU A 65 9.82 -3.77 3.30
C GLU A 65 8.69 -3.03 4.01
N LEU A 66 7.64 -2.65 3.28
CA LEU A 66 6.46 -1.99 3.83
C LEU A 66 5.32 -2.97 4.13
N ALA A 67 5.55 -4.25 3.96
CA ALA A 67 4.57 -5.30 4.27
C ALA A 67 4.79 -5.85 5.69
N PRO A 68 3.73 -6.43 6.31
CA PRO A 68 3.92 -7.15 7.56
C PRO A 68 4.73 -8.43 7.31
N THR A 69 5.25 -9.04 8.38
CA THR A 69 5.80 -10.39 8.27
C THR A 69 4.67 -11.39 8.06
N LYS A 70 5.00 -12.56 7.53
CA LYS A 70 4.03 -13.63 7.33
C LYS A 70 3.35 -14.04 8.65
N ASP A 71 4.11 -14.12 9.73
CA ASP A 71 3.59 -14.51 11.04
C ASP A 71 2.59 -13.50 11.58
N ILE A 72 2.91 -12.21 11.50
CA ILE A 72 2.02 -11.12 11.94
C ILE A 72 0.73 -11.13 11.13
N LEU A 73 0.86 -11.22 9.81
CA LEU A 73 -0.29 -11.19 8.91
C LEU A 73 -1.21 -12.40 9.13
N ASN A 74 -0.63 -13.60 9.26
CA ASN A 74 -1.41 -14.81 9.48
C ASN A 74 -2.14 -14.80 10.82
N ALA A 75 -1.48 -14.33 11.89
CA ALA A 75 -2.11 -14.23 13.21
C ALA A 75 -3.31 -13.29 13.18
N TYR A 76 -3.18 -12.16 12.52
CA TYR A 76 -4.28 -11.21 12.39
C TYR A 76 -5.44 -11.79 11.56
N LYS A 77 -5.14 -12.41 10.41
CA LYS A 77 -6.17 -13.01 9.54
C LYS A 77 -6.93 -14.15 10.20
N LYS A 78 -6.26 -14.92 11.07
CA LYS A 78 -6.90 -16.01 11.81
C LYS A 78 -7.75 -15.54 12.98
N GLY A 79 -7.73 -14.26 13.29
CA GLY A 79 -8.44 -13.70 14.43
C GLY A 79 -7.73 -13.89 15.76
N ASP A 80 -6.48 -14.35 15.76
CA ASP A 80 -5.68 -14.57 16.97
C ASP A 80 -5.07 -13.26 17.50
N MET A 81 -5.19 -12.19 16.75
CA MET A 81 -4.57 -10.91 17.07
C MET A 81 -5.57 -9.77 16.81
N PRO A 82 -5.93 -8.99 17.85
CA PRO A 82 -6.78 -7.81 17.63
C PRO A 82 -6.02 -6.73 16.87
N TRP A 83 -6.78 -5.81 16.25
CA TRP A 83 -6.20 -4.76 15.42
C TRP A 83 -5.17 -3.91 16.15
N GLU A 84 -5.44 -3.55 17.42
CA GLU A 84 -4.53 -2.72 18.21
C GLU A 84 -3.17 -3.38 18.40
N VAL A 85 -3.14 -4.69 18.57
CA VAL A 85 -1.89 -5.46 18.69
C VAL A 85 -1.19 -5.52 17.34
N TYR A 86 -1.93 -5.75 16.26
CA TYR A 86 -1.40 -5.74 14.90
C TYR A 86 -0.74 -4.39 14.60
N GLU A 87 -1.43 -3.29 14.90
CA GLU A 87 -0.94 -1.94 14.67
C GLU A 87 0.39 -1.70 15.39
N ASP A 88 0.47 -2.05 16.69
CA ASP A 88 1.71 -1.91 17.46
C ASP A 88 2.85 -2.73 16.87
N LYS A 89 2.59 -3.99 16.54
CA LYS A 89 3.61 -4.87 15.98
C LYS A 89 4.08 -4.37 14.60
N PHE A 90 3.17 -3.89 13.78
CA PHE A 90 3.50 -3.36 12.47
C PHE A 90 4.35 -2.10 12.57
N LEU A 91 3.96 -1.16 13.43
CA LEU A 91 4.72 0.08 13.62
C LEU A 91 6.12 -0.19 14.18
N ASN A 92 6.23 -1.12 15.13
CA ASN A 92 7.55 -1.54 15.63
C ASN A 92 8.41 -2.16 14.53
N LEU A 93 7.81 -2.96 13.65
CA LEU A 93 8.50 -3.56 12.53
C LEU A 93 9.04 -2.49 11.56
N MET A 94 8.24 -1.47 11.28
CA MET A 94 8.69 -0.35 10.43
C MET A 94 9.87 0.38 11.07
N GLY A 95 9.84 0.56 12.39
CA GLY A 95 10.94 1.16 13.12
C GLY A 95 12.21 0.32 13.07
N GLN A 96 12.10 -0.98 13.26
CA GLN A 96 13.23 -1.91 13.18
C GLN A 96 13.88 -1.91 11.79
N ARG A 97 13.07 -1.76 10.75
CA ARG A 97 13.54 -1.71 9.36
C ARG A 97 14.07 -0.34 8.97
N ASN A 98 13.84 0.70 9.78
CA ASN A 98 14.20 2.09 9.47
C ASN A 98 13.67 2.53 8.10
N ILE A 99 12.39 2.30 7.84
CA ILE A 99 11.83 2.53 6.51
C ILE A 99 11.91 4.01 6.08
N GLU A 100 11.90 4.95 7.03
CA GLU A 100 12.06 6.37 6.75
C GLU A 100 13.40 6.70 6.11
N LYS A 101 14.38 5.82 6.27
CA LYS A 101 15.71 5.94 5.65
C LYS A 101 15.84 5.14 4.35
N LEU A 102 15.00 4.12 4.17
CA LEU A 102 15.06 3.25 3.00
C LEU A 102 14.32 3.82 1.80
N ILE A 103 13.24 4.57 2.04
CA ILE A 103 12.36 5.02 0.98
C ILE A 103 12.76 6.41 0.54
N LYS A 104 12.99 6.57 -0.77
CA LYS A 104 13.31 7.88 -1.34
C LYS A 104 12.06 8.76 -1.33
N PRO A 105 12.12 9.99 -0.79
CA PRO A 105 10.97 10.89 -0.77
C PRO A 105 10.34 11.14 -2.14
N ALA A 106 11.16 11.18 -3.20
CA ALA A 106 10.65 11.38 -4.56
C ALA A 106 9.69 10.27 -5.01
N LEU A 107 9.86 9.05 -4.49
CA LEU A 107 8.97 7.93 -4.80
C LEU A 107 7.60 8.11 -4.14
N LEU A 108 7.57 8.71 -2.96
CA LEU A 108 6.33 8.92 -2.21
C LEU A 108 5.47 10.03 -2.78
N ASP A 109 6.08 11.05 -3.38
CA ASP A 109 5.32 12.18 -3.93
C ASP A 109 4.48 11.71 -5.12
N HIS A 110 3.16 11.85 -4.99
CA HIS A 110 2.20 11.32 -5.96
C HIS A 110 2.28 9.79 -6.10
N GLY A 111 2.82 9.11 -5.09
CA GLY A 111 2.79 7.66 -4.99
C GLY A 111 1.44 7.18 -4.49
N CYS A 112 1.09 5.93 -4.80
CA CYS A 112 -0.12 5.31 -4.32
C CYS A 112 0.22 3.96 -3.69
N LEU A 113 -0.03 3.83 -2.39
CA LEU A 113 0.21 2.58 -1.67
C LEU A 113 -0.94 1.60 -1.94
N LEU A 114 -0.63 0.39 -2.35
CA LEU A 114 -1.60 -0.65 -2.65
C LEU A 114 -1.54 -1.77 -1.64
N CYS A 115 -2.70 -2.14 -1.07
CA CYS A 115 -2.88 -3.41 -0.40
C CYS A 115 -4.20 -4.05 -0.83
N SER A 116 -4.60 -5.16 -0.22
CA SER A 116 -5.82 -5.87 -0.64
C SER A 116 -7.10 -5.25 -0.08
N GLU A 117 -7.07 -4.66 1.11
CA GLU A 117 -8.27 -4.21 1.80
C GLU A 117 -8.98 -3.07 1.06
N HIS A 118 -10.33 -3.10 1.08
CA HIS A 118 -11.15 -2.06 0.46
C HIS A 118 -11.01 -0.74 1.22
N GLU A 119 -11.23 -0.75 2.52
CA GLU A 119 -11.17 0.43 3.37
C GLU A 119 -9.81 0.56 4.05
N PRO A 120 -9.30 1.80 4.20
CA PRO A 120 -7.94 1.99 4.69
C PRO A 120 -7.76 1.87 6.21
N HIS A 121 -8.81 2.04 7.01
CA HIS A 121 -8.67 2.20 8.46
C HIS A 121 -8.16 0.94 9.18
N LEU A 122 -8.45 -0.25 8.66
CA LEU A 122 -7.93 -1.52 9.20
C LEU A 122 -6.96 -2.17 8.21
N CYS A 123 -6.04 -1.38 7.66
CA CYS A 123 -5.05 -1.86 6.70
C CYS A 123 -3.70 -1.20 6.96
N HIS A 124 -2.64 -1.98 6.78
CA HIS A 124 -1.28 -1.51 7.01
C HIS A 124 -0.86 -0.36 6.09
N ARG A 125 -1.52 -0.17 4.92
CA ARG A 125 -1.18 0.96 4.05
C ARG A 125 -1.36 2.32 4.75
N ARG A 126 -2.39 2.44 5.59
CA ARG A 126 -2.58 3.64 6.42
C ARG A 126 -1.46 3.78 7.45
N LEU A 127 -1.07 2.67 8.06
CA LEU A 127 -0.03 2.67 9.08
C LEU A 127 1.32 3.09 8.53
N VAL A 128 1.62 2.76 7.27
CA VAL A 128 2.86 3.21 6.61
C VAL A 128 2.90 4.74 6.56
N VAL A 129 1.80 5.38 6.15
CA VAL A 129 1.72 6.84 6.07
C VAL A 129 1.85 7.46 7.47
N ASP A 130 1.13 6.91 8.44
CA ASP A 130 1.18 7.40 9.82
C ASP A 130 2.60 7.32 10.38
N TYR A 131 3.29 6.20 10.15
CA TYR A 131 4.67 6.01 10.59
C TYR A 131 5.60 7.05 9.96
N LEU A 132 5.51 7.26 8.66
CA LEU A 132 6.38 8.21 7.96
C LEU A 132 6.15 9.64 8.42
N ASN A 133 4.90 10.02 8.68
CA ASN A 133 4.60 11.36 9.19
C ASN A 133 5.14 11.59 10.61
N GLN A 134 5.23 10.52 11.43
CA GLN A 134 5.72 10.61 12.79
C GLN A 134 7.24 10.55 12.90
N HIS A 135 7.90 9.84 11.98
CA HIS A 135 9.32 9.49 12.09
C HIS A 135 10.20 10.10 11.00
N SER A 136 9.67 11.00 10.19
CA SER A 136 10.44 11.71 9.17
C SER A 136 9.98 13.17 9.10
N ASP A 137 10.75 13.99 8.39
CA ASP A 137 10.41 15.39 8.14
C ASP A 137 9.40 15.56 7.00
N LEU A 138 8.94 14.46 6.43
CA LEU A 138 7.95 14.47 5.36
C LEU A 138 6.58 14.87 5.93
N ASP A 139 5.92 15.78 5.24
CA ASP A 139 4.55 16.17 5.55
C ASP A 139 3.64 15.58 4.47
N LEU A 140 3.21 14.35 4.68
CA LEU A 140 2.41 13.60 3.72
C LEU A 140 0.93 13.91 3.93
N THR A 141 0.31 14.48 2.91
CA THR A 141 -1.14 14.65 2.84
C THR A 141 -1.71 13.44 2.10
N VAL A 142 -2.45 12.61 2.81
CA VAL A 142 -2.94 11.34 2.27
C VAL A 142 -4.37 11.45 1.75
N LYS A 143 -4.62 10.84 0.60
CA LYS A 143 -5.97 10.66 0.07
C LYS A 143 -6.19 9.16 -0.16
N HIS A 144 -7.16 8.59 0.54
CA HIS A 144 -7.53 7.19 0.39
C HIS A 144 -8.54 7.05 -0.75
N LEU A 145 -8.23 6.20 -1.73
CA LEU A 145 -9.11 5.92 -2.88
C LEU A 145 -9.92 4.66 -2.59
N TYR A 146 -11.25 4.80 -2.37
CA TYR A 146 -12.10 3.64 -2.07
C TYR A 146 -13.59 3.85 -2.36
#